data_bf07ed390bbcf2890021301397bf04d3
#
_entry.id   bf07ed390bbcf2890021301397bf04d3
#
_cell.length_a   1.000
_cell.length_b   1.000
_cell.length_c   1.000
_cell.angle_alpha   90.00
_cell.angle_beta   90.00
_cell.angle_gamma   90.00
#
_symmetry.space_group_name_H-M   'P 1'
#
loop_
_entity.id
_entity.type
_entity.pdbx_description
1 polymer ?
#
loop_
_entity_poly.entity_id
_entity_poly.type
_entity_poly.pdbx_seq_one_letter_code
_entity_poly.pdbx_strand_id
1 'polypeptide(L)'
;MTGLYPDQTKIFRNNTYIRDAIPDVITLGQRFRQSGYRSIRIGKIFHYDNPSAIGTAGIDDIYSWDQTIHPYGRDKREEYKINTLTPRKYGGTLSWLAMDGTSEEQTDGIGATEAIGKLDELAASGEPFFLALGFYRPHTPF
;
A
#
# COMPACT_ATOMS: atom_id res chain seq x y z
N MET A 1 5.76 -9.27 6.32
CA MET A 1 6.93 -8.39 6.06
C MET A 1 8.11 -8.67 6.98
N THR A 2 7.91 -9.21 8.17
CA THR A 2 8.99 -9.52 9.15
C THR A 2 9.34 -11.00 9.26
N GLY A 3 8.47 -11.90 8.81
CA GLY A 3 8.58 -13.34 9.07
C GLY A 3 8.24 -13.75 10.50
N LEU A 4 7.82 -12.82 11.35
CA LEU A 4 7.48 -13.07 12.75
C LEU A 4 5.96 -13.17 12.94
N TYR A 5 5.55 -13.99 13.91
CA TYR A 5 4.16 -14.09 14.33
C TYR A 5 3.73 -12.92 15.24
N PRO A 6 2.43 -12.61 15.34
CA PRO A 6 1.93 -11.56 16.24
C PRO A 6 2.39 -11.70 17.69
N ASP A 7 2.47 -12.92 18.21
CA ASP A 7 2.98 -13.17 19.57
C ASP A 7 4.45 -12.77 19.76
N GLN A 8 5.23 -12.77 18.70
CA GLN A 8 6.64 -12.34 18.71
C GLN A 8 6.74 -10.82 18.54
N THR A 9 5.93 -10.25 17.65
CA THR A 9 5.95 -8.80 17.38
C THR A 9 5.18 -7.99 18.40
N LYS A 10 4.23 -8.61 19.14
CA LYS A 10 3.26 -7.96 20.04
C LYS A 10 2.34 -6.97 19.31
N ILE A 11 2.25 -7.05 18.00
CA ILE A 11 1.36 -6.21 17.17
C ILE A 11 0.05 -6.95 16.98
N PHE A 12 -0.98 -6.55 17.72
CA PHE A 12 -2.32 -7.12 17.69
C PHE A 12 -3.36 -6.18 17.11
N ARG A 13 -2.95 -4.97 16.68
CA ARG A 13 -3.85 -3.93 16.16
C ARG A 13 -3.27 -3.29 14.89
N ASN A 14 -4.18 -2.85 14.03
CA ASN A 14 -3.83 -2.30 12.72
C ASN A 14 -3.17 -0.91 12.79
N ASN A 15 -3.34 -0.18 13.88
CA ASN A 15 -2.82 1.17 14.07
C ASN A 15 -1.46 1.23 14.80
N THR A 16 -0.75 0.11 14.87
CA THR A 16 0.56 0.06 15.52
C THR A 16 1.66 0.17 14.49
N TYR A 17 2.53 1.16 14.63
CA TYR A 17 3.77 1.24 13.86
C TYR A 17 4.67 0.07 14.21
N ILE A 18 5.22 -0.57 13.18
CA ILE A 18 6.12 -1.72 13.38
C ILE A 18 7.33 -1.36 14.22
N ARG A 19 7.90 -0.16 14.02
CA ARG A 19 9.09 0.31 14.73
C ARG A 19 8.85 0.70 16.18
N ASP A 20 7.61 1.03 16.53
CA ASP A 20 7.25 1.27 17.94
C ASP A 20 7.24 -0.03 18.74
N ALA A 21 6.84 -1.14 18.12
CA ALA A 21 6.78 -2.44 18.76
C ALA A 21 8.10 -3.21 18.72
N ILE A 22 8.79 -3.17 17.57
CA ILE A 22 10.06 -3.88 17.34
C ILE A 22 11.02 -2.98 16.55
N PRO A 23 11.70 -2.03 17.22
CA PRO A 23 12.52 -0.99 16.57
C PRO A 23 13.59 -1.54 15.63
N ASP A 24 14.23 -2.63 16.01
CA ASP A 24 15.39 -3.20 15.29
C ASP A 24 15.02 -4.29 14.29
N VAL A 25 13.73 -4.52 14.03
CA VAL A 25 13.31 -5.55 13.08
C VAL A 25 13.82 -5.25 11.67
N ILE A 26 14.31 -6.27 11.00
CA ILE A 26 14.65 -6.18 9.58
C ILE A 26 13.46 -6.73 8.78
N THR A 27 12.81 -5.84 8.02
CA THR A 27 11.71 -6.21 7.13
C THR A 27 12.24 -6.85 5.84
N LEU A 28 11.35 -7.49 5.09
CA LEU A 28 11.68 -8.08 3.79
C LEU A 28 12.28 -7.04 2.83
N GLY A 29 11.62 -5.87 2.68
CA GLY A 29 12.13 -4.79 1.83
C GLY A 29 13.51 -4.28 2.31
N GLN A 30 13.67 -4.07 3.62
CA GLN A 30 14.94 -3.66 4.20
C GLN A 30 16.05 -4.70 3.96
N ARG A 31 15.73 -6.00 4.03
CA ARG A 31 16.68 -7.07 3.75
C ARG A 31 17.16 -7.02 2.29
N PHE A 32 16.26 -6.80 1.33
CA PHE A 32 16.63 -6.63 -0.07
C PHE A 32 17.53 -5.41 -0.28
N ARG A 33 17.22 -4.25 0.34
CA ARG A 33 18.08 -3.06 0.32
C ARG A 33 19.48 -3.34 0.84
N GLN A 34 19.58 -3.99 2.00
CA GLN A 34 20.88 -4.36 2.61
C GLN A 34 21.68 -5.35 1.75
N SER A 35 21.02 -6.07 0.86
CA SER A 35 21.63 -7.02 -0.08
C SER A 35 21.94 -6.41 -1.44
N GLY A 36 21.85 -5.09 -1.59
CA GLY A 36 22.18 -4.38 -2.82
C GLY A 36 21.07 -4.32 -3.86
N TYR A 37 19.84 -4.66 -3.48
CA TYR A 37 18.68 -4.54 -4.36
C TYR A 37 18.06 -3.15 -4.21
N ARG A 38 17.60 -2.58 -5.30
CA ARG A 38 16.71 -1.40 -5.29
C ARG A 38 15.31 -1.84 -4.84
N SER A 39 14.87 -1.40 -3.66
CA SER A 39 13.60 -1.79 -3.06
C SER A 39 12.53 -0.72 -3.27
N ILE A 40 11.44 -1.07 -3.94
CA ILE A 40 10.40 -0.13 -4.37
C ILE A 40 9.03 -0.63 -3.94
N ARG A 41 8.18 0.27 -3.47
CA ARG A 41 6.79 0.00 -3.14
C ARG A 41 5.84 0.86 -3.97
N ILE A 42 4.78 0.23 -4.45
CA ILE A 42 3.65 0.88 -5.12
C ILE A 42 2.36 0.46 -4.41
N GLY A 43 1.54 1.41 -3.99
CA GLY A 43 0.27 1.13 -3.32
C GLY A 43 0.42 0.59 -1.90
N LYS A 44 -0.54 -0.23 -1.45
CA LYS A 44 -0.68 -0.65 -0.06
C LYS A 44 0.09 -1.93 0.26
N ILE A 45 1.17 -1.83 1.02
CA ILE A 45 1.93 -2.99 1.54
C ILE A 45 1.79 -3.13 3.05
N PHE A 46 2.15 -2.10 3.81
CA PHE A 46 1.81 -2.02 5.23
C PHE A 46 0.36 -1.57 5.40
N HIS A 47 -0.19 -1.78 6.60
CA HIS A 47 -1.56 -1.38 6.86
C HIS A 47 -1.69 0.14 6.99
N TYR A 48 -2.76 0.69 6.45
CA TYR A 48 -3.26 2.02 6.74
C TYR A 48 -4.74 2.14 6.35
N ASP A 49 -5.40 3.17 6.86
CA ASP A 49 -6.85 3.33 6.71
C ASP A 49 -7.26 3.48 5.25
N ASN A 50 -8.23 2.66 4.84
CA ASN A 50 -8.83 2.69 3.53
C ASN A 50 -10.31 3.13 3.64
N PRO A 51 -10.78 4.14 2.90
CA PRO A 51 -10.08 4.88 1.85
C PRO A 51 -9.34 6.14 2.33
N SER A 52 -9.41 6.50 3.62
CA SER A 52 -8.95 7.80 4.12
C SER A 52 -7.46 8.07 3.84
N ALA A 53 -6.61 7.07 3.94
CA ALA A 53 -5.17 7.20 3.75
C ALA A 53 -4.68 6.91 2.31
N ILE A 54 -5.58 6.61 1.35
CA ILE A 54 -5.20 6.44 -0.07
C ILE A 54 -4.46 7.69 -0.56
N GLY A 55 -3.36 7.49 -1.28
CA GLY A 55 -2.50 8.57 -1.77
C GLY A 55 -1.47 9.09 -0.76
N THR A 56 -1.37 8.46 0.41
CA THR A 56 -0.40 8.80 1.46
C THR A 56 0.54 7.63 1.75
N ALA A 57 1.55 7.88 2.60
CA ALA A 57 2.42 6.82 3.09
C ALA A 57 1.72 5.86 4.08
N GLY A 58 0.66 6.32 4.76
CA GLY A 58 0.05 5.56 5.83
C GLY A 58 1.04 5.29 6.98
N ILE A 59 0.93 4.12 7.61
CA ILE A 59 1.88 3.66 8.64
C ILE A 59 2.96 2.75 8.03
N ASP A 60 3.64 3.27 7.00
CA ASP A 60 4.68 2.55 6.25
C ASP A 60 6.00 2.45 7.03
N ASP A 61 6.85 1.52 6.62
CA ASP A 61 8.21 1.40 7.15
C ASP A 61 9.23 2.05 6.20
N ILE A 62 9.74 3.21 6.57
CA ILE A 62 10.67 4.00 5.75
C ILE A 62 12.01 3.29 5.48
N TYR A 63 12.40 2.33 6.31
CA TYR A 63 13.63 1.56 6.12
C TYR A 63 13.49 0.47 5.07
N SER A 64 12.26 0.07 4.74
CA SER A 64 11.97 -0.99 3.77
C SER A 64 12.24 -0.58 2.32
N TRP A 65 12.17 0.71 1.99
CA TRP A 65 12.05 1.19 0.62
C TRP A 65 13.08 2.26 0.25
N ASP A 66 13.59 2.20 -0.97
CA ASP A 66 14.34 3.29 -1.61
C ASP A 66 13.42 4.28 -2.31
N GLN A 67 12.27 3.77 -2.78
CA GLN A 67 11.23 4.57 -3.42
C GLN A 67 9.84 4.07 -3.03
N THR A 68 8.91 5.01 -2.82
CA THR A 68 7.50 4.72 -2.59
C THR A 68 6.63 5.51 -3.56
N ILE A 69 5.62 4.84 -4.14
CA ILE A 69 4.64 5.44 -5.04
C ILE A 69 3.26 5.26 -4.40
N HIS A 70 2.52 6.37 -4.32
CA HIS A 70 1.21 6.43 -3.67
C HIS A 70 0.13 6.74 -4.70
N PRO A 71 -0.44 5.72 -5.37
CA PRO A 71 -1.50 5.93 -6.36
C PRO A 71 -2.69 6.66 -5.73
N TYR A 72 -3.29 7.56 -6.50
CA TYR A 72 -4.42 8.37 -6.08
C TYR A 72 -5.38 8.55 -7.26
N GLY A 73 -6.41 7.74 -7.31
CA GLY A 73 -7.33 7.65 -8.42
C GLY A 73 -8.62 8.45 -8.25
N ARG A 74 -9.49 8.27 -9.21
CA ARG A 74 -10.83 8.87 -9.24
C ARG A 74 -11.70 8.35 -8.09
N ASP A 75 -11.61 7.07 -7.77
CA ASP A 75 -12.30 6.42 -6.64
C ASP A 75 -12.01 7.15 -5.31
N LYS A 76 -10.78 7.64 -5.13
CA LYS A 76 -10.43 8.43 -3.95
C LYS A 76 -10.92 9.89 -4.05
N ARG A 77 -10.78 10.53 -5.21
CA ARG A 77 -11.25 11.90 -5.40
C ARG A 77 -12.76 12.05 -5.22
N GLU A 78 -13.50 11.02 -5.59
CA GLU A 78 -14.96 10.98 -5.55
C GLU A 78 -15.50 10.16 -4.36
N GLU A 79 -14.69 9.92 -3.32
CA GLU A 79 -15.09 9.13 -2.15
C GLU A 79 -16.34 9.67 -1.43
N TYR A 80 -16.68 10.93 -1.63
CA TYR A 80 -17.90 11.53 -1.09
C TYR A 80 -19.20 10.92 -1.65
N LYS A 81 -19.10 10.18 -2.77
CA LYS A 81 -20.23 9.45 -3.40
C LYS A 81 -20.44 8.06 -2.80
N ILE A 82 -19.53 7.57 -1.96
CA ILE A 82 -19.59 6.21 -1.41
C ILE A 82 -20.87 6.00 -0.60
N ASN A 83 -21.57 4.92 -0.92
CA ASN A 83 -22.69 4.43 -0.12
C ASN A 83 -22.15 3.68 1.09
N THR A 84 -22.73 3.88 2.26
CA THR A 84 -22.30 3.21 3.49
C THR A 84 -23.48 2.97 4.43
N LEU A 85 -23.47 1.82 5.10
CA LEU A 85 -24.48 1.50 6.12
C LEU A 85 -24.35 2.34 7.40
N THR A 86 -23.15 2.86 7.68
CA THR A 86 -22.91 3.75 8.80
C THR A 86 -22.43 5.10 8.28
N PRO A 87 -23.19 6.21 8.50
CA PRO A 87 -22.84 7.51 7.95
C PRO A 87 -21.38 7.90 8.24
N ARG A 88 -20.67 8.34 7.19
CA ARG A 88 -19.27 8.79 7.22
C ARG A 88 -18.22 7.75 7.66
N LYS A 89 -18.58 6.44 7.65
CA LYS A 89 -17.63 5.35 7.92
C LYS A 89 -17.45 4.50 6.67
N TYR A 90 -16.47 4.82 5.87
CA TYR A 90 -16.29 4.18 4.56
C TYR A 90 -15.50 2.86 4.61
N GLY A 91 -14.43 2.77 5.34
CA GLY A 91 -13.53 1.61 5.30
C GLY A 91 -13.81 0.51 6.32
N GLY A 92 -14.43 0.85 7.45
CA GLY A 92 -14.68 -0.08 8.58
C GLY A 92 -16.04 -0.75 8.57
N THR A 93 -16.92 -0.41 7.61
CA THR A 93 -18.27 -0.96 7.47
C THR A 93 -18.53 -1.33 6.02
N LEU A 94 -19.61 -2.06 5.77
CA LEU A 94 -20.05 -2.33 4.40
C LEU A 94 -20.31 -1.00 3.68
N SER A 95 -19.53 -0.75 2.66
CA SER A 95 -19.58 0.44 1.84
C SER A 95 -19.22 0.10 0.40
N TRP A 96 -19.82 0.82 -0.56
CA TRP A 96 -19.66 0.51 -1.97
C TRP A 96 -19.93 1.72 -2.86
N LEU A 97 -19.37 1.68 -4.06
CA LEU A 97 -19.63 2.67 -5.10
C LEU A 97 -19.38 2.05 -6.48
N ALA A 98 -20.41 2.01 -7.32
CA ALA A 98 -20.22 1.76 -8.74
C ALA A 98 -19.65 3.03 -9.39
N MET A 99 -18.35 3.05 -9.61
CA MET A 99 -17.66 4.19 -10.21
C MET A 99 -17.82 4.21 -11.72
N ASP A 100 -18.03 5.41 -12.26
CA ASP A 100 -17.85 5.68 -13.68
C ASP A 100 -16.36 5.78 -14.04
N GLY A 101 -16.07 5.61 -15.33
CA GLY A 101 -14.72 5.73 -15.86
C GLY A 101 -14.04 4.37 -16.10
N THR A 102 -12.78 4.41 -16.48
CA THR A 102 -11.99 3.22 -16.78
C THR A 102 -11.24 2.70 -15.56
N SER A 103 -10.71 1.48 -15.65
CA SER A 103 -9.88 0.90 -14.58
C SER A 103 -8.62 1.73 -14.35
N GLU A 104 -8.05 2.29 -15.39
CA GLU A 104 -6.82 3.11 -15.38
C GLU A 104 -7.01 4.45 -14.65
N GLU A 105 -8.24 4.92 -14.50
CA GLU A 105 -8.54 6.13 -13.72
C GLU A 105 -8.66 5.86 -12.21
N GLN A 106 -8.79 4.60 -11.81
CA GLN A 106 -8.96 4.19 -10.42
C GLN A 106 -7.60 3.99 -9.73
N THR A 107 -7.58 4.07 -8.41
CA THR A 107 -6.34 3.99 -7.62
C THR A 107 -5.52 2.73 -7.93
N ASP A 108 -6.15 1.56 -7.95
CA ASP A 108 -5.46 0.29 -8.21
C ASP A 108 -5.01 0.18 -9.67
N GLY A 109 -5.78 0.72 -10.62
CA GLY A 109 -5.40 0.77 -12.03
C GLY A 109 -4.19 1.68 -12.28
N ILE A 110 -4.17 2.86 -11.63
CA ILE A 110 -2.99 3.74 -11.64
C ILE A 110 -1.78 2.99 -11.06
N GLY A 111 -1.97 2.29 -9.92
CA GLY A 111 -0.91 1.50 -9.32
C GLY A 111 -0.36 0.41 -10.25
N ALA A 112 -1.23 -0.27 -11.01
CA ALA A 112 -0.82 -1.25 -12.01
C ALA A 112 -0.02 -0.61 -13.16
N THR A 113 -0.47 0.53 -13.67
CA THR A 113 0.23 1.28 -14.73
C THR A 113 1.62 1.74 -14.27
N GLU A 114 1.72 2.29 -13.06
CA GLU A 114 3.00 2.66 -12.45
C GLU A 114 3.94 1.46 -12.28
N ALA A 115 3.39 0.29 -11.90
CA ALA A 115 4.18 -0.92 -11.75
C ALA A 115 4.74 -1.42 -13.09
N ILE A 116 3.95 -1.36 -14.17
CA ILE A 116 4.40 -1.74 -15.52
C ILE A 116 5.55 -0.82 -15.95
N GLY A 117 5.36 0.50 -15.87
CA GLY A 117 6.42 1.45 -16.24
C GLY A 117 7.68 1.30 -15.37
N LYS A 118 7.51 0.99 -14.09
CA LYS A 118 8.63 0.75 -13.18
C LYS A 118 9.37 -0.54 -13.50
N LEU A 119 8.67 -1.60 -13.91
CA LEU A 119 9.30 -2.85 -14.37
C LEU A 119 10.14 -2.62 -15.64
N ASP A 120 9.65 -1.83 -16.60
CA ASP A 120 10.40 -1.48 -17.80
C ASP A 120 11.68 -0.70 -17.47
N GLU A 121 11.58 0.31 -16.57
CA GLU A 121 12.73 1.08 -16.07
C GLU A 121 13.78 0.18 -15.41
N LEU A 122 13.35 -0.69 -14.50
CA LEU A 122 14.22 -1.56 -13.74
C LEU A 122 14.87 -2.64 -14.60
N ALA A 123 14.13 -3.21 -15.55
CA ALA A 123 14.68 -4.16 -16.52
C ALA A 123 15.75 -3.52 -17.39
N ALA A 124 15.55 -2.27 -17.81
CA ALA A 124 16.53 -1.54 -18.62
C ALA A 124 17.78 -1.14 -17.82
N SER A 125 17.68 -0.93 -16.51
CA SER A 125 18.83 -0.55 -15.66
C SER A 125 19.82 -1.69 -15.45
N GLY A 126 19.38 -2.94 -15.52
CA GLY A 126 20.17 -4.12 -15.18
C GLY A 126 20.52 -4.26 -13.69
N GLU A 127 20.02 -3.38 -12.84
CA GLU A 127 20.20 -3.48 -11.39
C GLU A 127 19.25 -4.50 -10.76
N PRO A 128 19.68 -5.26 -9.75
CA PRO A 128 18.78 -6.14 -9.03
C PRO A 128 17.74 -5.32 -8.26
N PHE A 129 16.48 -5.74 -8.29
CA PHE A 129 15.40 -5.01 -7.62
C PHE A 129 14.43 -5.92 -6.86
N PHE A 130 13.74 -5.32 -5.92
CA PHE A 130 12.59 -5.86 -5.22
C PHE A 130 11.42 -4.86 -5.38
N LEU A 131 10.43 -5.24 -6.18
CA LEU A 131 9.23 -4.43 -6.42
C LEU A 131 8.03 -5.05 -5.70
N ALA A 132 7.45 -4.30 -4.77
CA ALA A 132 6.23 -4.68 -4.07
C ALA A 132 5.05 -3.85 -4.58
N LEU A 133 4.07 -4.50 -5.20
CA LEU A 133 2.81 -3.90 -5.63
C LEU A 133 1.68 -4.37 -4.71
N GLY A 134 0.99 -3.44 -4.08
CA GLY A 134 -0.15 -3.71 -3.22
C GLY A 134 -1.41 -2.98 -3.69
N PHE A 135 -2.47 -3.74 -3.93
CA PHE A 135 -3.79 -3.20 -4.24
C PHE A 135 -4.60 -2.91 -2.99
N TYR A 136 -5.54 -1.98 -3.11
CA TYR A 136 -6.49 -1.66 -2.03
C TYR A 136 -7.67 -2.62 -2.04
N ARG A 137 -8.13 -3.06 -3.22
CA ARG A 137 -9.22 -4.02 -3.34
C ARG A 137 -8.72 -5.45 -3.09
N PRO A 138 -9.56 -6.30 -2.45
CA PRO A 138 -10.99 -6.17 -2.15
C PRO A 138 -11.34 -5.54 -0.78
N HIS A 139 -10.50 -4.70 -0.19
CA HIS A 139 -10.88 -3.96 1.03
C HIS A 139 -12.02 -2.97 0.74
N THR A 140 -12.96 -2.83 1.67
CA THR A 140 -14.03 -1.82 1.57
C THR A 140 -13.47 -0.40 1.47
N PRO A 141 -14.13 0.50 0.75
CA PRO A 141 -15.36 0.36 -0.04
C PRO A 141 -15.17 -0.50 -1.28
N PHE A 142 -16.19 -1.28 -1.64
CA PHE A 142 -16.21 -2.09 -2.86
C PHE A 142 -16.57 -1.26 -4.08
#